data_677610465dc0a8cf2272c5bedb0297f9
#
_entry.id   677610465dc0a8cf2272c5bedb0297f9
#
_cell.length_a   1.000
_cell.length_b   1.000
_cell.length_c   1.000
_cell.angle_alpha   90.00
_cell.angle_beta   90.00
_cell.angle_gamma   90.00
#
_symmetry.space_group_name_H-M   'P 1'
#
loop_
_entity.id
_entity.type
_entity.pdbx_description
1 polymer ?
#
loop_
_entity_poly.entity_id
_entity_poly.type
_entity_poly.pdbx_seq_one_letter_code
_entity_poly.pdbx_strand_id
1 'polypeptide(L)'
;MKALSLCSIFVLGLLSRVEPARAQIPDAIAAPGEAVVATLHAEGAQLYECKADASGKLTWQFREPIATLLAEGKTVGRHYAGPNWDLADGSGVAGKAVGRAPGASPKDIPLLKLEVTAQRGTGQLSGVTTIQRLNTKGGAAEGSCETAGAFLSVPYSADYAFLKKSK
;
A
#
# COMPACT_ATOMS: atom_id res chain seq x y z
N MET A 1 -11.76 -63.47 -43.99
CA MET A 1 -11.86 -62.85 -42.66
C MET A 1 -10.83 -61.75 -42.60
N LYS A 2 -11.28 -60.49 -42.70
CA LYS A 2 -10.40 -59.34 -42.68
C LYS A 2 -10.52 -58.66 -41.29
N ALA A 3 -9.42 -58.59 -40.55
CA ALA A 3 -9.35 -57.92 -39.26
C ALA A 3 -9.14 -56.39 -39.45
N LEU A 4 -10.07 -55.60 -38.97
CA LEU A 4 -9.91 -54.13 -38.89
C LEU A 4 -9.15 -53.81 -37.59
N SER A 5 -7.99 -53.17 -37.76
CA SER A 5 -7.19 -52.63 -36.65
C SER A 5 -7.68 -51.19 -36.38
N LEU A 6 -8.29 -50.96 -35.19
CA LEU A 6 -8.63 -49.61 -34.71
C LEU A 6 -7.37 -48.96 -34.08
N CYS A 7 -6.90 -47.91 -34.71
CA CYS A 7 -5.82 -47.09 -34.19
C CYS A 7 -6.45 -45.94 -33.31
N SER A 8 -6.37 -46.07 -31.97
CA SER A 8 -6.82 -45.04 -31.04
C SER A 8 -5.77 -43.96 -30.92
N ILE A 9 -6.09 -42.76 -31.43
CA ILE A 9 -5.26 -41.55 -31.29
C ILE A 9 -5.58 -40.94 -29.92
N PHE A 10 -4.64 -41.02 -28.97
CA PHE A 10 -4.69 -40.29 -27.69
C PHE A 10 -4.23 -38.86 -27.95
N VAL A 11 -5.17 -37.91 -27.96
CA VAL A 11 -4.85 -36.47 -27.96
C VAL A 11 -4.56 -36.04 -26.53
N LEU A 12 -3.28 -35.87 -26.21
CA LEU A 12 -2.82 -35.34 -24.94
C LEU A 12 -3.01 -33.82 -24.95
N GLY A 13 -4.13 -33.33 -24.39
CA GLY A 13 -4.38 -31.90 -24.25
C GLY A 13 -3.40 -31.29 -23.23
N LEU A 14 -2.48 -30.42 -23.69
CA LEU A 14 -1.69 -29.53 -22.83
C LEU A 14 -2.64 -28.50 -22.21
N LEU A 15 -2.97 -28.67 -20.93
CA LEU A 15 -3.59 -27.63 -20.10
C LEU A 15 -2.52 -26.60 -19.74
N SER A 16 -2.43 -25.52 -20.50
CA SER A 16 -1.62 -24.36 -20.15
C SER A 16 -2.21 -23.70 -18.88
N ARG A 17 -1.50 -23.80 -17.77
CA ARG A 17 -1.83 -23.07 -16.56
C ARG A 17 -1.49 -21.60 -16.81
N VAL A 18 -2.50 -20.75 -16.91
CA VAL A 18 -2.34 -19.29 -16.87
C VAL A 18 -2.12 -18.92 -15.40
N GLU A 19 -0.87 -18.73 -15.00
CA GLU A 19 -0.59 -18.11 -13.69
C GLU A 19 -1.04 -16.66 -13.72
N PRO A 20 -1.77 -16.17 -12.69
CA PRO A 20 -2.13 -14.78 -12.62
C PRO A 20 -0.84 -13.93 -12.57
N ALA A 21 -0.69 -13.00 -13.50
CA ALA A 21 0.41 -12.06 -13.52
C ALA A 21 0.42 -11.30 -12.19
N ARG A 22 1.40 -11.55 -11.34
CA ARG A 22 1.63 -10.72 -10.16
C ARG A 22 1.97 -9.33 -10.67
N ALA A 23 1.21 -8.33 -10.25
CA ALA A 23 1.52 -6.93 -10.56
C ALA A 23 2.96 -6.65 -10.12
N GLN A 24 3.82 -6.31 -11.06
CA GLN A 24 5.23 -6.04 -10.78
C GLN A 24 5.33 -4.77 -9.95
N ILE A 25 6.06 -4.83 -8.84
CA ILE A 25 6.34 -3.64 -8.01
C ILE A 25 7.23 -2.70 -8.83
N PRO A 26 6.82 -1.42 -9.02
CA PRO A 26 7.63 -0.45 -9.75
C PRO A 26 9.03 -0.26 -9.12
N ASP A 27 10.07 -0.12 -9.93
CA ASP A 27 11.46 0.01 -9.47
C ASP A 27 11.64 1.16 -8.47
N ALA A 28 10.93 2.27 -8.66
CA ALA A 28 11.00 3.44 -7.77
C ALA A 28 10.61 3.13 -6.30
N ILE A 29 9.86 2.05 -6.06
CA ILE A 29 9.42 1.64 -4.74
C ILE A 29 9.89 0.22 -4.37
N ALA A 30 10.74 -0.40 -5.20
CA ALA A 30 11.30 -1.72 -4.94
C ALA A 30 12.24 -1.70 -3.72
N ALA A 31 12.30 -2.81 -3.00
CA ALA A 31 13.17 -3.01 -1.84
C ALA A 31 13.99 -4.30 -2.01
N PRO A 32 14.98 -4.30 -2.94
CA PRO A 32 15.79 -5.47 -3.20
C PRO A 32 16.60 -5.86 -1.95
N GLY A 33 16.73 -7.17 -1.69
CA GLY A 33 17.46 -7.68 -0.52
C GLY A 33 16.71 -7.55 0.80
N GLU A 34 15.41 -7.22 0.76
CA GLU A 34 14.55 -7.19 1.92
C GLU A 34 13.41 -8.22 1.81
N ALA A 35 13.02 -8.80 2.93
CA ALA A 35 11.92 -9.77 3.02
C ALA A 35 10.70 -9.15 3.71
N VAL A 36 9.50 -9.41 3.16
CA VAL A 36 8.24 -9.01 3.79
C VAL A 36 8.00 -9.84 5.03
N VAL A 37 7.76 -9.19 6.17
CA VAL A 37 7.45 -9.81 7.47
C VAL A 37 6.00 -9.65 7.88
N ALA A 38 5.31 -8.65 7.32
CA ALA A 38 3.88 -8.44 7.51
C ALA A 38 3.31 -7.68 6.32
N THR A 39 2.05 -7.96 5.97
CA THR A 39 1.24 -7.12 5.09
C THR A 39 -0.07 -6.85 5.80
N LEU A 40 -0.40 -5.58 6.00
CA LEU A 40 -1.62 -5.14 6.65
C LEU A 40 -2.46 -4.29 5.70
N HIS A 41 -3.75 -4.58 5.63
CA HIS A 41 -4.70 -3.75 4.89
C HIS A 41 -5.07 -2.51 5.71
N ALA A 42 -5.10 -1.35 5.08
CA ALA A 42 -5.52 -0.10 5.69
C ALA A 42 -6.83 0.37 5.08
N GLU A 43 -7.77 0.72 5.93
CA GLU A 43 -9.03 1.39 5.57
C GLU A 43 -9.19 2.67 6.39
N GLY A 44 -9.51 3.78 5.71
CA GLY A 44 -9.67 5.06 6.39
C GLY A 44 -9.79 6.23 5.43
N ALA A 45 -9.18 7.36 5.79
CA ALA A 45 -9.20 8.57 5.00
C ALA A 45 -7.85 9.29 4.96
N GLN A 46 -7.61 10.00 3.85
CA GLN A 46 -6.61 11.06 3.78
C GLN A 46 -7.30 12.36 4.16
N LEU A 47 -6.78 13.04 5.18
CA LEU A 47 -7.28 14.34 5.64
C LEU A 47 -6.49 15.44 4.95
N TYR A 48 -7.21 16.38 4.36
CA TYR A 48 -6.67 17.59 3.74
C TYR A 48 -7.17 18.81 4.49
N GLU A 49 -6.37 19.86 4.47
CA GLU A 49 -6.71 21.19 5.01
C GLU A 49 -6.65 22.22 3.89
N CYS A 50 -7.64 23.09 3.83
CA CYS A 50 -7.67 24.20 2.89
C CYS A 50 -6.69 25.27 3.34
N LYS A 51 -5.58 25.44 2.61
CA LYS A 51 -4.50 26.39 2.92
C LYS A 51 -4.11 27.19 1.69
N ALA A 52 -3.64 28.43 1.92
CA ALA A 52 -3.01 29.20 0.87
C ALA A 52 -1.70 28.52 0.43
N ASP A 53 -1.52 28.40 -0.88
CA ASP A 53 -0.25 28.02 -1.49
C ASP A 53 0.71 29.24 -1.56
N ALA A 54 1.89 29.06 -2.16
CA ALA A 54 2.91 30.10 -2.28
C ALA A 54 2.43 31.33 -3.11
N SER A 55 1.38 31.18 -3.92
CA SER A 55 0.75 32.27 -4.70
C SER A 55 -0.40 32.94 -3.95
N GLY A 56 -0.76 32.47 -2.76
CA GLY A 56 -1.89 32.92 -1.96
C GLY A 56 -3.23 32.27 -2.36
N LYS A 57 -3.25 31.32 -3.32
CA LYS A 57 -4.45 30.62 -3.74
C LYS A 57 -4.80 29.52 -2.73
N LEU A 58 -6.06 29.47 -2.31
CA LEU A 58 -6.55 28.41 -1.43
C LEU A 58 -6.63 27.08 -2.19
N THR A 59 -5.94 26.06 -1.67
CA THR A 59 -5.88 24.70 -2.24
C THR A 59 -5.96 23.65 -1.14
N TRP A 60 -6.46 22.45 -1.51
CA TRP A 60 -6.43 21.30 -0.62
C TRP A 60 -5.01 20.79 -0.46
N GLN A 61 -4.46 20.91 0.75
CA GLN A 61 -3.13 20.42 1.09
C GLN A 61 -3.25 19.22 2.02
N PHE A 62 -2.53 18.13 1.70
CA PHE A 62 -2.50 16.94 2.52
C PHE A 62 -1.99 17.25 3.92
N ARG A 63 -2.71 16.77 4.93
CA ARG A 63 -2.39 16.96 6.34
C ARG A 63 -1.92 15.64 6.97
N GLU A 64 -2.77 14.61 6.96
CA GLU A 64 -2.47 13.34 7.62
C GLU A 64 -3.37 12.20 7.12
N PRO A 65 -2.92 10.94 7.23
CA PRO A 65 -3.79 9.78 7.13
C PRO A 65 -4.47 9.52 8.48
N ILE A 66 -5.68 8.96 8.44
CA ILE A 66 -6.37 8.39 9.58
C ILE A 66 -6.93 7.06 9.12
N ALA A 67 -6.33 5.95 9.54
CA ALA A 67 -6.74 4.63 9.07
C ALA A 67 -6.59 3.54 10.14
N THR A 68 -7.47 2.56 10.06
CA THR A 68 -7.39 1.30 10.77
C THR A 68 -6.53 0.32 9.99
N LEU A 69 -5.68 -0.44 10.67
CA LEU A 69 -4.91 -1.53 10.10
C LEU A 69 -5.60 -2.86 10.39
N LEU A 70 -5.75 -3.67 9.34
CA LEU A 70 -6.48 -4.93 9.38
C LEU A 70 -5.55 -6.10 8.98
N ALA A 71 -5.66 -7.20 9.71
CA ALA A 71 -5.13 -8.50 9.33
C ALA A 71 -6.27 -9.51 9.35
N GLU A 72 -6.47 -10.25 8.27
CA GLU A 72 -7.57 -11.23 8.13
C GLU A 72 -8.94 -10.67 8.53
N GLY A 73 -9.22 -9.40 8.14
CA GLY A 73 -10.46 -8.70 8.44
C GLY A 73 -10.63 -8.22 9.89
N LYS A 74 -9.63 -8.41 10.75
CA LYS A 74 -9.64 -7.94 12.15
C LYS A 74 -8.77 -6.71 12.32
N THR A 75 -9.24 -5.73 13.09
CA THR A 75 -8.43 -4.56 13.47
C THR A 75 -7.26 -5.00 14.34
N VAL A 76 -6.04 -4.70 13.88
CA VAL A 76 -4.79 -5.01 14.59
C VAL A 76 -3.97 -3.76 14.93
N GLY A 77 -4.37 -2.59 14.44
CA GLY A 77 -3.62 -1.36 14.71
C GLY A 77 -4.19 -0.15 13.98
N ARG A 78 -3.39 0.90 13.91
CA ARG A 78 -3.75 2.18 13.28
C ARG A 78 -2.59 2.79 12.51
N HIS A 79 -2.94 3.60 11.51
CA HIS A 79 -2.01 4.45 10.75
C HIS A 79 -2.45 5.92 10.86
N TYR A 80 -1.52 6.81 11.17
CA TYR A 80 -1.81 8.22 11.49
C TYR A 80 -0.63 9.13 11.16
N ALA A 81 -0.78 10.43 11.49
CA ALA A 81 0.21 11.47 11.21
C ALA A 81 1.65 11.11 11.62
N GLY A 82 2.60 11.47 10.75
CA GLY A 82 4.02 11.28 10.97
C GLY A 82 4.83 10.81 9.76
N PRO A 83 4.44 9.85 8.93
CA PRO A 83 3.45 8.79 9.08
C PRO A 83 3.88 7.72 10.11
N ASN A 84 2.94 7.26 10.91
CA ASN A 84 3.13 6.28 11.95
C ASN A 84 2.22 5.06 11.77
N TRP A 85 2.69 3.90 12.20
CA TRP A 85 1.93 2.65 12.31
C TRP A 85 2.15 2.08 13.70
N ASP A 86 1.07 1.87 14.44
CA ASP A 86 1.08 1.23 15.76
C ASP A 86 0.21 -0.01 15.73
N LEU A 87 0.68 -1.11 16.30
CA LEU A 87 -0.06 -2.35 16.44
C LEU A 87 -0.51 -2.59 17.90
N ALA A 88 -1.55 -3.38 18.04
CA ALA A 88 -2.10 -3.77 19.34
C ALA A 88 -1.11 -4.61 20.20
N ASP A 89 -0.09 -5.21 19.56
CA ASP A 89 0.98 -5.95 20.25
C ASP A 89 2.03 -5.02 20.94
N GLY A 90 1.84 -3.70 20.82
CA GLY A 90 2.72 -2.69 21.39
C GLY A 90 3.88 -2.27 20.49
N SER A 91 4.07 -2.92 19.32
CA SER A 91 5.08 -2.49 18.36
C SER A 91 4.59 -1.36 17.47
N GLY A 92 5.49 -0.46 17.11
CA GLY A 92 5.18 0.64 16.20
C GLY A 92 6.41 1.14 15.47
N VAL A 93 6.16 1.78 14.32
CA VAL A 93 7.20 2.39 13.48
C VAL A 93 6.75 3.74 12.96
N ALA A 94 7.70 4.64 12.75
CA ALA A 94 7.53 5.85 11.95
C ALA A 94 8.38 5.73 10.69
N GLY A 95 7.93 6.35 9.60
CA GLY A 95 8.61 6.28 8.32
C GLY A 95 8.76 7.63 7.62
N LYS A 96 9.65 7.69 6.64
CA LYS A 96 9.82 8.81 5.72
C LYS A 96 9.80 8.30 4.28
N ALA A 97 8.97 8.91 3.43
CA ALA A 97 8.90 8.54 2.02
C ALA A 97 10.24 8.83 1.31
N VAL A 98 10.78 7.83 0.61
CA VAL A 98 12.03 7.90 -0.15
C VAL A 98 11.85 7.44 -1.61
N GLY A 99 10.72 6.84 -1.94
CA GLY A 99 10.36 6.45 -3.31
C GLY A 99 8.86 6.58 -3.54
N ARG A 100 8.48 6.87 -4.79
CA ARG A 100 7.09 7.11 -5.19
C ARG A 100 6.82 6.57 -6.59
N ALA A 101 5.63 5.98 -6.78
CA ALA A 101 5.09 5.62 -8.08
C ALA A 101 3.62 6.02 -8.16
N PRO A 102 3.06 6.26 -9.36
CA PRO A 102 1.63 6.59 -9.50
C PRO A 102 0.73 5.48 -8.94
N GLY A 103 -0.46 5.86 -8.43
CA GLY A 103 -1.56 4.94 -8.23
C GLY A 103 -2.14 4.44 -9.56
N ALA A 104 -3.09 3.53 -9.50
CA ALA A 104 -3.74 2.96 -10.69
C ALA A 104 -4.59 4.00 -11.45
N SER A 105 -5.05 5.04 -10.77
CA SER A 105 -5.80 6.16 -11.35
C SER A 105 -5.42 7.49 -10.69
N PRO A 106 -5.78 8.65 -11.29
CA PRO A 106 -5.56 9.97 -10.66
C PRO A 106 -6.30 10.17 -9.33
N LYS A 107 -7.31 9.36 -9.05
CA LYS A 107 -8.05 9.40 -7.78
C LYS A 107 -7.34 8.66 -6.64
N ASP A 108 -6.33 7.87 -6.98
CA ASP A 108 -5.61 7.02 -6.03
C ASP A 108 -4.36 7.71 -5.52
N ILE A 109 -4.16 7.70 -4.20
CA ILE A 109 -2.90 8.18 -3.64
C ILE A 109 -1.73 7.33 -4.17
N PRO A 110 -0.52 7.93 -4.30
CA PRO A 110 0.63 7.22 -4.87
C PRO A 110 1.01 5.96 -4.08
N LEU A 111 1.62 5.01 -4.79
CA LEU A 111 2.43 3.97 -4.17
C LEU A 111 3.68 4.59 -3.56
N LEU A 112 4.15 4.08 -2.43
CA LEU A 112 5.33 4.62 -1.74
C LEU A 112 6.28 3.53 -1.30
N LYS A 113 7.56 3.89 -1.26
CA LYS A 113 8.58 3.27 -0.41
C LYS A 113 8.92 4.26 0.71
N LEU A 114 8.93 3.78 1.95
CA LEU A 114 9.31 4.57 3.12
C LEU A 114 10.43 3.85 3.87
N GLU A 115 11.44 4.60 4.30
CA GLU A 115 12.44 4.15 5.26
C GLU A 115 11.91 4.35 6.68
N VAL A 116 12.14 3.37 7.56
CA VAL A 116 11.79 3.49 8.98
C VAL A 116 12.78 4.42 9.66
N THR A 117 12.25 5.46 10.29
CA THR A 117 13.03 6.50 10.99
C THR A 117 12.99 6.37 12.50
N ALA A 118 11.99 5.67 13.04
CA ALA A 118 11.88 5.37 14.47
C ALA A 118 11.13 4.06 14.69
N GLN A 119 11.48 3.36 15.75
CA GLN A 119 10.80 2.14 16.22
C GLN A 119 10.37 2.32 17.68
N ARG A 120 9.25 1.71 18.04
CA ARG A 120 8.69 1.72 19.40
C ARG A 120 8.26 0.32 19.77
N GLY A 121 8.43 -0.04 21.04
CA GLY A 121 8.00 -1.31 21.60
C GLY A 121 8.64 -2.54 20.94
N THR A 122 8.10 -3.70 21.27
CA THR A 122 8.50 -5.00 20.72
C THR A 122 7.28 -5.74 20.19
N GLY A 123 7.41 -6.46 19.07
CA GLY A 123 6.32 -7.20 18.43
C GLY A 123 6.57 -7.39 16.94
N GLN A 124 5.50 -7.50 16.18
CA GLN A 124 5.54 -7.84 14.76
C GLN A 124 6.36 -6.85 13.92
N LEU A 125 6.33 -5.55 14.27
CA LEU A 125 7.07 -4.51 13.55
C LEU A 125 8.52 -4.31 14.03
N SER A 126 9.00 -5.06 15.02
CA SER A 126 10.37 -4.95 15.52
C SER A 126 11.39 -5.28 14.42
N GLY A 127 12.37 -4.39 14.22
CA GLY A 127 13.43 -4.54 13.21
C GLY A 127 12.98 -4.33 11.75
N VAL A 128 11.79 -3.82 11.49
CA VAL A 128 11.35 -3.37 10.16
C VAL A 128 12.24 -2.19 9.73
N THR A 129 12.74 -2.24 8.51
CA THR A 129 13.62 -1.23 7.91
C THR A 129 12.92 -0.43 6.81
N THR A 130 11.99 -1.07 6.12
CA THR A 130 11.27 -0.47 4.98
C THR A 130 9.77 -0.76 5.07
N ILE A 131 8.97 0.19 4.62
CA ILE A 131 7.52 0.05 4.45
C ILE A 131 7.19 0.38 3.00
N GLN A 132 6.36 -0.46 2.36
CA GLN A 132 5.78 -0.15 1.06
C GLN A 132 4.28 0.09 1.21
N ARG A 133 3.77 1.17 0.60
CA ARG A 133 2.34 1.40 0.39
C ARG A 133 1.98 0.95 -1.01
N LEU A 134 1.13 -0.05 -1.11
CA LEU A 134 0.77 -0.76 -2.34
C LEU A 134 -0.76 -0.77 -2.50
N ASN A 135 -1.24 -1.14 -3.68
CA ASN A 135 -2.67 -1.40 -3.97
C ASN A 135 -3.60 -0.27 -3.51
N THR A 136 -3.16 0.98 -3.68
CA THR A 136 -3.92 2.16 -3.25
C THR A 136 -5.20 2.33 -4.04
N LYS A 137 -6.28 2.70 -3.33
CA LYS A 137 -7.57 3.07 -3.92
C LYS A 137 -8.09 4.33 -3.25
N GLY A 138 -8.43 5.34 -4.04
CA GLY A 138 -8.95 6.61 -3.54
C GLY A 138 -7.91 7.45 -2.79
N GLY A 139 -8.38 8.35 -1.97
CA GLY A 139 -7.60 9.19 -1.08
C GLY A 139 -6.99 10.43 -1.70
N ALA A 140 -6.95 10.59 -3.02
CA ALA A 140 -6.40 11.79 -3.65
C ALA A 140 -7.41 12.94 -3.65
N ALA A 141 -6.95 14.14 -3.28
CA ALA A 141 -7.66 15.40 -3.49
C ALA A 141 -6.70 16.43 -4.07
N GLU A 142 -7.19 17.17 -5.05
CA GLU A 142 -6.49 18.22 -5.74
C GLU A 142 -7.45 19.39 -6.00
N GLY A 143 -6.90 20.55 -6.35
CA GLY A 143 -7.64 21.73 -6.75
C GLY A 143 -7.87 22.75 -5.64
N SER A 144 -8.70 23.76 -5.98
CA SER A 144 -9.00 24.87 -5.10
C SER A 144 -10.03 24.52 -4.04
N CYS A 145 -9.98 25.23 -2.92
CA CYS A 145 -10.98 25.22 -1.87
C CYS A 145 -11.42 26.67 -1.58
N GLU A 146 -12.51 26.85 -0.82
CA GLU A 146 -13.14 28.17 -0.65
C GLU A 146 -12.88 28.78 0.73
N THR A 147 -12.72 27.95 1.76
CA THR A 147 -12.63 28.42 3.15
C THR A 147 -11.33 27.97 3.79
N ALA A 148 -10.45 28.92 4.10
CA ALA A 148 -9.20 28.63 4.79
C ALA A 148 -9.46 27.93 6.14
N GLY A 149 -8.68 26.89 6.43
CA GLY A 149 -8.84 26.06 7.63
C GLY A 149 -9.94 25.01 7.55
N ALA A 150 -10.73 24.94 6.47
CA ALA A 150 -11.68 23.85 6.26
C ALA A 150 -10.96 22.50 6.06
N PHE A 151 -11.58 21.42 6.50
CA PHE A 151 -11.07 20.05 6.31
C PHE A 151 -11.87 19.28 5.27
N LEU A 152 -11.16 18.45 4.51
CA LEU A 152 -11.73 17.49 3.58
C LEU A 152 -11.19 16.09 3.91
N SER A 153 -12.09 15.15 4.16
CA SER A 153 -11.77 13.75 4.40
C SER A 153 -12.07 12.95 3.13
N VAL A 154 -11.04 12.34 2.54
CA VAL A 154 -11.17 11.54 1.31
C VAL A 154 -10.92 10.08 1.64
N PRO A 155 -11.94 9.20 1.53
CA PRO A 155 -11.77 7.77 1.80
C PRO A 155 -10.67 7.13 0.95
N TYR A 156 -9.88 6.25 1.56
CA TYR A 156 -8.89 5.45 0.87
C TYR A 156 -8.72 4.07 1.49
N SER A 157 -8.18 3.16 0.70
CA SER A 157 -7.57 1.94 1.19
C SER A 157 -6.19 1.71 0.57
N ALA A 158 -5.36 0.93 1.23
CA ALA A 158 -4.03 0.54 0.77
C ALA A 158 -3.56 -0.73 1.50
N ASP A 159 -2.56 -1.40 0.92
CA ASP A 159 -1.82 -2.43 1.63
C ASP A 159 -0.45 -1.87 2.05
N TYR A 160 -0.10 -2.06 3.32
CA TYR A 160 1.23 -1.75 3.84
C TYR A 160 2.02 -3.03 4.03
N ALA A 161 3.06 -3.22 3.21
CA ALA A 161 4.04 -4.28 3.39
C ALA A 161 5.19 -3.75 4.26
N PHE A 162 5.49 -4.47 5.33
CA PHE A 162 6.59 -4.19 6.26
C PHE A 162 7.73 -5.16 5.98
N LEU A 163 8.93 -4.63 5.74
CA LEU A 163 10.07 -5.41 5.29
C LEU A 163 11.27 -5.26 6.24
N LYS A 164 12.09 -6.31 6.28
CA LYS A 164 13.39 -6.34 6.98
C LYS A 164 14.48 -6.71 6.00
N LYS A 165 15.70 -6.22 6.21
CA LYS A 165 16.87 -6.68 5.47
C LYS A 165 17.02 -8.19 5.66
N SER A 166 17.18 -8.90 4.55
CA SER A 166 17.56 -10.31 4.57
C SER A 166 18.96 -10.45 5.20
N LYS A 167 19.11 -11.46 6.07
CA LYS A 167 20.42 -11.78 6.66
C LYS A 167 21.32 -12.41 5.60
#